data_b116617e3b66bdf6f1c67130cfe435b9
#
_entry.id   b116617e3b66bdf6f1c67130cfe435b9
#
_cell.length_a   1.000
_cell.length_b   1.000
_cell.length_c   1.000
_cell.angle_alpha   90.00
_cell.angle_beta   90.00
_cell.angle_gamma   90.00
#
_symmetry.space_group_name_H-M   'P 1'
#
loop_
_entity.id
_entity.type
_entity.pdbx_description
1 polymer ?
#
loop_
_entity_poly.entity_id
_entity_poly.type
_entity_poly.pdbx_seq_one_letter_code
_entity_poly.pdbx_strand_id
1 'polypeptide(L)'
;MGMIQMEQNDLLHIYKKLHTEIGNTKKHLCSRLNHSLKLIPTFIDTIREVLLPEYYCTSKERNMEYELNNLEKLQSLLQEILSHKNDEDVVNQDTYTFLELLPSLRSIIMKDVDAAFRKDPAAKSYEEIALTYPGVLSIIVHRISHELHKMGYTLVSRGISEYAHGKTGIDIHPGATIGHSFFMDHGTGIVVGETTLIGNDVTLYQGVTLGAFSFDRDKNGEIIKGGKRRHPVIEDNVTIYAGATILGGETVIGRDSIIGGNVWLTRSIPAGSKVVTVIQNKML
;
A
#
# COMPACT_ATOMS: atom_id res chain seq x y z
N MET A 1 39.06 -19.79 -18.83
CA MET A 1 37.65 -19.84 -19.25
C MET A 1 37.39 -18.57 -20.04
N GLY A 2 37.49 -18.65 -21.42
CA GLY A 2 37.40 -17.44 -22.25
C GLY A 2 35.99 -16.89 -22.26
N MET A 3 35.81 -15.61 -22.06
CA MET A 3 34.55 -14.91 -22.30
C MET A 3 34.20 -15.04 -23.79
N ILE A 4 33.05 -15.64 -24.10
CA ILE A 4 32.50 -15.65 -25.46
C ILE A 4 32.02 -14.22 -25.71
N GLN A 5 32.78 -13.47 -26.55
CA GLN A 5 32.39 -12.15 -26.99
C GLN A 5 31.38 -12.31 -28.13
N MET A 6 30.11 -12.02 -27.88
CA MET A 6 29.06 -12.03 -28.90
C MET A 6 29.32 -10.94 -29.94
N GLU A 7 29.21 -11.28 -31.20
CA GLU A 7 29.35 -10.31 -32.29
C GLU A 7 28.08 -9.45 -32.42
N GLN A 8 28.21 -8.25 -32.98
CA GLN A 8 27.10 -7.30 -33.18
C GLN A 8 25.95 -7.90 -34.00
N ASN A 9 26.27 -8.84 -34.91
CA ASN A 9 25.29 -9.57 -35.71
C ASN A 9 24.44 -10.55 -34.87
N ASP A 10 25.01 -11.16 -33.85
CA ASP A 10 24.27 -12.02 -32.91
C ASP A 10 23.28 -11.22 -32.07
N LEU A 11 23.69 -10.05 -31.58
CA LEU A 11 22.83 -9.13 -30.85
C LEU A 11 21.71 -8.61 -31.75
N LEU A 12 21.98 -8.32 -33.02
CA LEU A 12 20.96 -7.87 -33.98
C LEU A 12 19.95 -8.97 -34.28
N HIS A 13 20.40 -10.22 -34.37
CA HIS A 13 19.51 -11.38 -34.56
C HIS A 13 18.58 -11.57 -33.34
N ILE A 14 19.12 -11.51 -32.12
CA ILE A 14 18.34 -11.57 -30.88
C ILE A 14 17.34 -10.39 -30.82
N TYR A 15 17.79 -9.18 -31.13
CA TYR A 15 16.93 -7.99 -31.20
C TYR A 15 15.73 -8.20 -32.14
N LYS A 16 15.98 -8.72 -33.36
CA LYS A 16 14.91 -8.99 -34.33
C LYS A 16 13.92 -10.04 -33.80
N LYS A 17 14.40 -11.14 -33.19
CA LYS A 17 13.53 -12.14 -32.56
C LYS A 17 12.67 -11.54 -31.45
N LEU A 18 13.24 -10.77 -30.53
CA LEU A 18 12.49 -10.11 -29.46
C LEU A 18 11.39 -9.18 -29.99
N HIS A 19 11.63 -8.50 -31.12
CA HIS A 19 10.65 -7.58 -31.70
C HIS A 19 9.59 -8.24 -32.56
N THR A 20 9.83 -9.44 -33.09
CA THR A 20 8.82 -10.22 -33.81
C THR A 20 7.82 -10.89 -32.86
N GLU A 21 8.24 -11.27 -31.66
CA GLU A 21 7.37 -11.88 -30.64
C GLU A 21 6.51 -10.84 -29.89
N ILE A 22 6.97 -9.58 -29.81
CA ILE A 22 6.19 -8.49 -29.22
C ILE A 22 5.18 -7.94 -30.26
N GLY A 23 4.30 -8.79 -30.75
CA GLY A 23 3.24 -8.38 -31.69
C GLY A 23 2.49 -7.16 -31.17
N ASN A 24 2.31 -6.12 -32.01
CA ASN A 24 1.42 -4.95 -31.94
C ASN A 24 0.95 -4.41 -30.56
N THR A 25 1.67 -4.67 -29.49
CA THR A 25 1.42 -4.05 -28.18
C THR A 25 1.71 -2.55 -28.26
N LYS A 26 0.73 -1.74 -27.87
CA LYS A 26 0.75 -0.28 -27.92
C LYS A 26 2.06 0.31 -27.40
N LYS A 27 2.96 0.68 -28.29
CA LYS A 27 4.35 1.09 -28.05
C LYS A 27 4.53 2.40 -27.26
N HIS A 28 3.46 3.16 -26.94
CA HIS A 28 3.64 4.57 -26.53
C HIS A 28 3.33 4.89 -25.06
N LEU A 29 2.70 4.00 -24.31
CA LEU A 29 2.44 4.25 -22.88
C LEU A 29 3.64 3.93 -21.97
N CYS A 30 4.54 3.06 -22.42
CA CYS A 30 5.60 2.51 -21.56
C CYS A 30 6.70 3.49 -21.15
N SER A 31 7.05 4.50 -21.94
CA SER A 31 8.22 5.33 -21.62
C SER A 31 7.95 6.36 -20.52
N ARG A 32 6.82 7.10 -20.61
CA ARG A 32 6.47 8.10 -19.59
C ARG A 32 6.11 7.49 -18.26
N LEU A 33 5.31 6.44 -18.29
CA LEU A 33 4.90 5.75 -17.08
C LEU A 33 6.09 5.08 -16.36
N ASN A 34 7.00 4.44 -17.11
CA ASN A 34 8.21 3.88 -16.53
C ASN A 34 9.10 4.96 -15.88
N HIS A 35 9.13 6.17 -16.46
CA HIS A 35 9.80 7.32 -15.86
C HIS A 35 9.11 7.71 -14.53
N SER A 36 7.80 7.88 -14.54
CA SER A 36 7.01 8.18 -13.33
C SER A 36 7.27 7.17 -12.20
N LEU A 37 7.31 5.87 -12.52
CA LEU A 37 7.57 4.83 -11.52
C LEU A 37 8.98 4.91 -10.91
N LYS A 38 9.97 5.37 -11.67
CA LYS A 38 11.34 5.58 -11.16
C LYS A 38 11.47 6.73 -10.16
N LEU A 39 10.54 7.68 -10.17
CA LEU A 39 10.52 8.81 -9.25
C LEU A 39 9.89 8.46 -7.89
N ILE A 40 9.19 7.33 -7.77
CA ILE A 40 8.45 6.93 -6.56
C ILE A 40 9.32 6.95 -5.31
N PRO A 41 10.54 6.39 -5.27
CA PRO A 41 11.37 6.45 -4.06
C PRO A 41 11.61 7.89 -3.59
N THR A 42 12.03 8.79 -4.49
CA THR A 42 12.26 10.20 -4.19
C THR A 42 10.99 10.92 -3.76
N PHE A 43 9.86 10.62 -4.40
CA PHE A 43 8.56 11.16 -4.04
C PHE A 43 8.16 10.76 -2.62
N ILE A 44 8.29 9.47 -2.27
CA ILE A 44 7.95 8.96 -0.93
C ILE A 44 8.85 9.58 0.14
N ASP A 45 10.16 9.71 -0.12
CA ASP A 45 11.05 10.35 0.84
C ASP A 45 10.71 11.84 1.03
N THR A 46 10.44 12.57 -0.07
CA THR A 46 10.07 13.99 -0.01
C THR A 46 8.73 14.20 0.69
N ILE A 47 7.69 13.41 0.39
CA ILE A 47 6.38 13.60 1.02
C ILE A 47 6.39 13.23 2.51
N ARG A 48 7.20 12.25 2.93
CA ARG A 48 7.39 11.94 4.36
C ARG A 48 8.03 13.11 5.09
N GLU A 49 9.02 13.77 4.49
CA GLU A 49 9.67 14.94 5.04
C GLU A 49 8.72 16.14 5.14
N VAL A 50 7.82 16.31 4.17
CA VAL A 50 6.76 17.34 4.20
C VAL A 50 5.68 17.02 5.23
N LEU A 51 5.22 15.78 5.30
CA LEU A 51 4.14 15.38 6.23
C LEU A 51 4.60 15.30 7.68
N LEU A 52 5.81 14.84 7.93
CA LEU A 52 6.34 14.55 9.25
C LEU A 52 7.75 15.14 9.43
N PRO A 53 7.92 16.47 9.25
CA PRO A 53 9.23 17.10 9.26
C PRO A 53 9.94 16.96 10.61
N GLU A 54 9.23 16.77 11.71
CA GLU A 54 9.78 16.51 13.04
C GLU A 54 10.58 15.22 13.14
N TYR A 55 10.32 14.25 12.24
CA TYR A 55 11.00 12.95 12.23
C TYR A 55 11.95 12.79 11.04
N TYR A 56 11.58 13.34 9.86
CA TYR A 56 12.29 13.06 8.62
C TYR A 56 13.16 14.22 8.11
N CYS A 57 13.10 15.40 8.75
CA CYS A 57 13.94 16.53 8.33
C CYS A 57 15.41 16.20 8.48
N THR A 58 16.17 16.32 7.38
CA THR A 58 17.61 16.06 7.34
C THR A 58 18.44 17.33 7.59
N SER A 59 17.82 18.51 7.57
CA SER A 59 18.49 19.80 7.79
C SER A 59 18.66 20.11 9.27
N LYS A 60 19.83 20.65 9.63
CA LYS A 60 20.07 21.21 10.96
C LYS A 60 19.34 22.53 11.21
N GLU A 61 19.00 23.24 10.13
CA GLU A 61 18.32 24.54 10.14
C GLU A 61 16.92 24.41 9.54
N ARG A 62 16.02 23.77 10.28
CA ARG A 62 14.61 23.72 9.88
C ARG A 62 13.99 25.10 10.09
N ASN A 63 13.57 25.72 8.98
CA ASN A 63 12.86 27.01 8.97
C ASN A 63 11.78 26.98 7.87
N MET A 64 10.99 28.04 7.80
CA MET A 64 9.89 28.16 6.84
C MET A 64 10.39 28.07 5.39
N GLU A 65 11.55 28.64 5.07
CA GLU A 65 12.15 28.58 3.72
C GLU A 65 12.46 27.14 3.31
N TYR A 66 13.06 26.37 4.21
CA TYR A 66 13.33 24.95 3.99
C TYR A 66 12.04 24.13 3.76
N GLU A 67 11.00 24.36 4.56
CA GLU A 67 9.73 23.68 4.41
C GLU A 67 9.02 24.04 3.10
N LEU A 68 9.05 25.32 2.68
CA LEU A 68 8.51 25.75 1.40
C LEU A 68 9.25 25.13 0.22
N ASN A 69 10.58 25.07 0.26
CA ASN A 69 11.39 24.43 -0.78
C ASN A 69 11.04 22.92 -0.92
N ASN A 70 10.77 22.23 0.18
CA ASN A 70 10.32 20.84 0.15
C ASN A 70 8.91 20.68 -0.44
N LEU A 71 8.01 21.62 -0.17
CA LEU A 71 6.68 21.65 -0.80
C LEU A 71 6.76 21.90 -2.31
N GLU A 72 7.60 22.84 -2.77
CA GLU A 72 7.85 23.10 -4.20
C GLU A 72 8.46 21.88 -4.90
N LYS A 73 9.41 21.21 -4.24
CA LYS A 73 9.99 19.95 -4.73
C LYS A 73 8.94 18.85 -4.82
N LEU A 74 8.08 18.71 -3.81
CA LEU A 74 6.99 17.75 -3.80
C LEU A 74 6.01 18.02 -4.93
N GLN A 75 5.62 19.28 -5.14
CA GLN A 75 4.75 19.71 -6.23
C GLN A 75 5.34 19.28 -7.58
N SER A 76 6.60 19.60 -7.83
CA SER A 76 7.27 19.29 -9.10
C SER A 76 7.35 17.77 -9.35
N LEU A 77 7.69 16.99 -8.31
CA LEU A 77 7.73 15.52 -8.40
C LEU A 77 6.34 14.94 -8.68
N LEU A 78 5.31 15.46 -8.04
CA LEU A 78 3.94 14.99 -8.23
C LEU A 78 3.44 15.30 -9.64
N GLN A 79 3.68 16.52 -10.16
CA GLN A 79 3.35 16.88 -11.54
C GLN A 79 4.03 15.93 -12.54
N GLU A 80 5.32 15.64 -12.34
CA GLU A 80 6.06 14.73 -13.21
C GLU A 80 5.51 13.29 -13.15
N ILE A 81 5.20 12.79 -11.96
CA ILE A 81 4.60 11.47 -11.75
C ILE A 81 3.22 11.37 -12.41
N LEU A 82 2.40 12.42 -12.35
CA LEU A 82 1.05 12.44 -12.92
C LEU A 82 1.02 12.78 -14.42
N SER A 83 2.10 13.25 -15.00
CA SER A 83 2.20 13.76 -16.38
C SER A 83 1.83 12.73 -17.47
N HIS A 84 1.71 11.44 -17.13
CA HIS A 84 1.33 10.40 -18.09
C HIS A 84 -0.11 10.56 -18.64
N LYS A 85 -0.98 11.37 -18.01
CA LYS A 85 -2.33 11.69 -18.51
C LYS A 85 -2.34 12.63 -19.73
N ASN A 86 -1.20 13.21 -20.13
CA ASN A 86 -1.03 14.09 -21.32
C ASN A 86 -1.84 15.40 -21.34
N ASP A 87 -2.54 15.76 -20.29
CA ASP A 87 -3.28 17.02 -20.16
C ASP A 87 -2.65 17.82 -19.02
N GLU A 88 -1.96 18.89 -19.35
CA GLU A 88 -1.20 19.71 -18.39
C GLU A 88 -2.14 20.43 -17.40
N ASP A 89 -3.28 20.92 -17.87
CA ASP A 89 -4.23 21.61 -17.01
C ASP A 89 -4.84 20.65 -16.00
N VAL A 90 -5.18 19.43 -16.41
CA VAL A 90 -5.66 18.36 -15.52
C VAL A 90 -4.59 17.98 -14.51
N VAL A 91 -3.34 17.80 -14.95
CA VAL A 91 -2.22 17.44 -14.05
C VAL A 91 -1.99 18.55 -13.01
N ASN A 92 -2.03 19.81 -13.40
CA ASN A 92 -1.86 20.95 -12.50
C ASN A 92 -2.99 21.01 -11.48
N GLN A 93 -4.24 20.85 -11.91
CA GLN A 93 -5.41 20.85 -11.03
C GLN A 93 -5.39 19.65 -10.07
N ASP A 94 -5.08 18.45 -10.55
CA ASP A 94 -4.99 17.24 -9.75
C ASP A 94 -3.83 17.35 -8.73
N THR A 95 -2.70 17.92 -9.14
CA THR A 95 -1.57 18.20 -8.22
C THR A 95 -2.01 19.14 -7.10
N TYR A 96 -2.65 20.26 -7.43
CA TYR A 96 -3.17 21.19 -6.43
C TYR A 96 -4.16 20.51 -5.48
N THR A 97 -5.11 19.76 -6.03
CA THR A 97 -6.11 19.01 -5.25
C THR A 97 -5.45 18.03 -4.27
N PHE A 98 -4.39 17.32 -4.71
CA PHE A 98 -3.66 16.43 -3.83
C PHE A 98 -2.90 17.17 -2.71
N LEU A 99 -2.25 18.29 -3.05
CA LEU A 99 -1.53 19.09 -2.04
C LEU A 99 -2.47 19.65 -0.95
N GLU A 100 -3.69 20.02 -1.32
CA GLU A 100 -4.73 20.43 -0.35
C GLU A 100 -5.13 19.32 0.64
N LEU A 101 -4.85 18.05 0.33
CA LEU A 101 -5.09 16.91 1.23
C LEU A 101 -3.98 16.73 2.28
N LEU A 102 -2.80 17.33 2.12
CA LEU A 102 -1.65 17.10 3.01
C LEU A 102 -1.96 17.33 4.50
N PRO A 103 -2.70 18.37 4.91
CA PRO A 103 -3.03 18.56 6.33
C PRO A 103 -3.88 17.40 6.89
N SER A 104 -4.84 16.89 6.11
CA SER A 104 -5.69 15.77 6.53
C SER A 104 -4.91 14.44 6.54
N LEU A 105 -4.04 14.23 5.56
CA LEU A 105 -3.12 13.08 5.52
C LEU A 105 -2.19 13.08 6.73
N ARG A 106 -1.58 14.22 7.06
CA ARG A 106 -0.77 14.36 8.28
C ARG A 106 -1.57 13.97 9.53
N SER A 107 -2.78 14.49 9.65
CA SER A 107 -3.64 14.24 10.82
C SER A 107 -3.94 12.75 11.00
N ILE A 108 -4.30 12.03 9.92
CA ILE A 108 -4.61 10.61 10.02
C ILE A 108 -3.35 9.77 10.26
N ILE A 109 -2.23 10.10 9.64
CA ILE A 109 -0.94 9.42 9.82
C ILE A 109 -0.46 9.55 11.27
N MET A 110 -0.59 10.73 11.88
CA MET A 110 -0.22 10.92 13.29
C MET A 110 -1.06 10.07 14.24
N LYS A 111 -2.34 9.81 13.91
CA LYS A 111 -3.18 8.87 14.67
C LYS A 111 -2.71 7.42 14.51
N ASP A 112 -2.18 7.04 13.34
CA ASP A 112 -1.62 5.70 13.12
C ASP A 112 -0.31 5.53 13.90
N VAL A 113 0.56 6.54 13.90
CA VAL A 113 1.80 6.56 14.70
C VAL A 113 1.48 6.49 16.20
N ASP A 114 0.50 7.25 16.68
CA ASP A 114 0.04 7.22 18.08
C ASP A 114 -0.54 5.84 18.45
N ALA A 115 -1.30 5.22 17.57
CA ALA A 115 -1.82 3.86 17.80
C ALA A 115 -0.69 2.84 17.94
N ALA A 116 0.37 2.93 17.13
CA ALA A 116 1.54 2.09 17.26
C ALA A 116 2.24 2.29 18.61
N PHE A 117 2.42 3.54 19.05
CA PHE A 117 3.01 3.85 20.37
C PHE A 117 2.21 3.30 21.54
N ARG A 118 0.88 3.43 21.49
CA ARG A 118 0.00 2.96 22.56
C ARG A 118 -0.14 1.43 22.63
N LYS A 119 -0.03 0.76 21.48
CA LYS A 119 -0.34 -0.68 21.36
C LYS A 119 0.90 -1.58 21.40
N ASP A 120 2.09 -1.05 21.12
CA ASP A 120 3.34 -1.80 21.21
C ASP A 120 4.05 -1.51 22.54
N PRO A 121 4.10 -2.48 23.48
CA PRO A 121 4.80 -2.29 24.77
C PRO A 121 6.30 -2.15 24.62
N ALA A 122 6.90 -2.49 23.48
CA ALA A 122 8.33 -2.36 23.23
C ALA A 122 8.71 -0.94 22.75
N ALA A 123 7.75 -0.16 22.25
CA ALA A 123 7.99 1.18 21.71
C ALA A 123 8.46 2.16 22.78
N LYS A 124 9.57 2.85 22.54
CA LYS A 124 10.19 3.79 23.50
C LYS A 124 9.94 5.25 23.15
N SER A 125 9.74 5.57 21.86
CA SER A 125 9.50 6.93 21.41
C SER A 125 8.72 6.97 20.09
N TYR A 126 8.13 8.12 19.80
CA TYR A 126 7.45 8.37 18.52
C TYR A 126 8.45 8.39 17.35
N GLU A 127 9.70 8.86 17.60
CA GLU A 127 10.76 8.85 16.59
C GLU A 127 11.13 7.42 16.19
N GLU A 128 11.29 6.51 17.17
CA GLU A 128 11.54 5.10 16.89
C GLU A 128 10.48 4.52 15.96
N ILE A 129 9.23 4.74 16.28
CA ILE A 129 8.09 4.24 15.49
C ILE A 129 8.06 4.86 14.09
N ALA A 130 8.11 6.18 14.00
CA ALA A 130 8.02 6.88 12.72
C ALA A 130 9.16 6.51 11.77
N LEU A 131 10.38 6.32 12.31
CA LEU A 131 11.57 6.09 11.50
C LEU A 131 11.84 4.62 11.17
N THR A 132 11.41 3.68 12.04
CA THR A 132 11.89 2.29 11.95
C THR A 132 10.81 1.24 11.74
N TYR A 133 9.54 1.53 12.07
CA TYR A 133 8.49 0.51 11.98
C TYR A 133 8.02 0.27 10.54
N PRO A 134 8.14 -0.96 10.01
CA PRO A 134 7.69 -1.28 8.66
C PRO A 134 6.17 -1.08 8.48
N GLY A 135 5.39 -1.37 9.51
CA GLY A 135 3.94 -1.12 9.51
C GLY A 135 3.60 0.36 9.32
N VAL A 136 4.36 1.25 9.97
CA VAL A 136 4.16 2.71 9.84
C VAL A 136 4.56 3.20 8.45
N LEU A 137 5.68 2.73 7.90
CA LEU A 137 6.04 3.05 6.51
C LEU A 137 4.91 2.62 5.55
N SER A 138 4.39 1.41 5.72
CA SER A 138 3.37 0.87 4.82
C SER A 138 2.05 1.63 4.91
N ILE A 139 1.61 2.03 6.12
CA ILE A 139 0.37 2.80 6.25
C ILE A 139 0.52 4.23 5.73
N ILE A 140 1.65 4.90 5.94
CA ILE A 140 1.93 6.21 5.34
C ILE A 140 1.81 6.13 3.82
N VAL A 141 2.48 5.16 3.21
CA VAL A 141 2.47 4.97 1.75
C VAL A 141 1.07 4.62 1.26
N HIS A 142 0.32 3.78 2.00
CA HIS A 142 -1.07 3.47 1.67
C HIS A 142 -1.96 4.72 1.69
N ARG A 143 -1.89 5.57 2.71
CA ARG A 143 -2.67 6.82 2.81
C ARG A 143 -2.47 7.69 1.58
N ILE A 144 -1.22 7.83 1.13
CA ILE A 144 -0.84 8.60 -0.06
C ILE A 144 -1.37 7.93 -1.34
N SER A 145 -1.12 6.64 -1.51
CA SER A 145 -1.51 5.89 -2.71
C SER A 145 -3.03 5.79 -2.85
N HIS A 146 -3.75 5.70 -1.74
CA HIS A 146 -5.22 5.63 -1.71
C HIS A 146 -5.86 6.90 -2.28
N GLU A 147 -5.37 8.09 -1.91
CA GLU A 147 -5.89 9.35 -2.45
C GLU A 147 -5.63 9.44 -3.96
N LEU A 148 -4.43 9.10 -4.42
CA LEU A 148 -4.13 9.07 -5.86
C LEU A 148 -4.98 8.02 -6.60
N HIS A 149 -5.29 6.89 -5.96
CA HIS A 149 -6.20 5.88 -6.52
C HIS A 149 -7.60 6.42 -6.71
N LYS A 150 -8.15 7.13 -5.72
CA LYS A 150 -9.47 7.81 -5.78
C LYS A 150 -9.53 8.86 -6.90
N MET A 151 -8.42 9.56 -7.15
CA MET A 151 -8.28 10.52 -8.25
C MET A 151 -8.12 9.84 -9.63
N GLY A 152 -8.13 8.49 -9.70
CA GLY A 152 -8.07 7.71 -10.94
C GLY A 152 -6.65 7.45 -11.46
N TYR A 153 -5.61 7.70 -10.68
CA TYR A 153 -4.21 7.37 -11.01
C TYR A 153 -3.86 5.93 -10.60
N THR A 154 -4.66 4.96 -11.07
CA THR A 154 -4.63 3.57 -10.60
C THR A 154 -3.28 2.89 -10.73
N LEU A 155 -2.54 3.14 -11.83
CA LEU A 155 -1.25 2.50 -12.06
C LEU A 155 -0.12 3.14 -11.25
N VAL A 156 -0.14 4.47 -11.09
CA VAL A 156 0.80 5.18 -10.22
C VAL A 156 0.58 4.79 -8.76
N SER A 157 -0.67 4.80 -8.30
CA SER A 157 -1.02 4.40 -6.94
C SER A 157 -0.62 2.95 -6.66
N ARG A 158 -0.80 2.03 -7.63
CA ARG A 158 -0.30 0.67 -7.50
C ARG A 158 1.23 0.63 -7.40
N GLY A 159 1.95 1.38 -8.25
CA GLY A 159 3.42 1.47 -8.18
C GLY A 159 3.93 2.00 -6.82
N ILE A 160 3.23 2.97 -6.24
CA ILE A 160 3.52 3.49 -4.90
C ILE A 160 3.29 2.41 -3.82
N SER A 161 2.19 1.65 -3.89
CA SER A 161 1.94 0.54 -2.96
C SER A 161 2.99 -0.57 -3.10
N GLU A 162 3.39 -0.93 -4.32
CA GLU A 162 4.43 -1.94 -4.55
C GLU A 162 5.82 -1.50 -4.04
N TYR A 163 6.10 -0.20 -4.00
CA TYR A 163 7.32 0.30 -3.35
C TYR A 163 7.34 -0.06 -1.86
N ALA A 164 6.24 0.17 -1.13
CA ALA A 164 6.15 -0.20 0.28
C ALA A 164 6.18 -1.72 0.47
N HIS A 165 5.45 -2.47 -0.38
CA HIS A 165 5.44 -3.93 -0.37
C HIS A 165 6.86 -4.50 -0.52
N GLY A 166 7.62 -4.00 -1.50
CA GLY A 166 9.02 -4.42 -1.71
C GLY A 166 9.96 -4.08 -0.56
N LYS A 167 9.66 -3.04 0.23
CA LYS A 167 10.48 -2.62 1.39
C LYS A 167 10.14 -3.34 2.69
N THR A 168 8.88 -3.72 2.87
CA THR A 168 8.34 -4.17 4.17
C THR A 168 7.78 -5.59 4.17
N GLY A 169 7.49 -6.15 3.00
CA GLY A 169 6.75 -7.40 2.87
C GLY A 169 5.26 -7.25 3.23
N ILE A 170 4.72 -6.03 3.28
CA ILE A 170 3.32 -5.72 3.57
C ILE A 170 2.63 -5.28 2.27
N ASP A 171 1.67 -6.06 1.79
CA ASP A 171 0.91 -5.78 0.57
C ASP A 171 -0.46 -5.18 0.90
N ILE A 172 -0.61 -3.87 0.72
CA ILE A 172 -1.89 -3.18 0.85
C ILE A 172 -2.28 -2.61 -0.50
N HIS A 173 -3.38 -3.10 -1.07
CA HIS A 173 -3.89 -2.55 -2.32
C HIS A 173 -4.37 -1.10 -2.13
N PRO A 174 -4.04 -0.15 -3.02
CA PRO A 174 -4.41 1.26 -2.86
C PRO A 174 -5.92 1.50 -2.85
N GLY A 175 -6.73 0.58 -3.37
CA GLY A 175 -8.19 0.63 -3.33
C GLY A 175 -8.79 0.27 -1.97
N ALA A 176 -8.05 -0.35 -1.06
CA ALA A 176 -8.55 -0.66 0.28
C ALA A 176 -8.87 0.62 1.06
N THR A 177 -9.97 0.61 1.80
CA THR A 177 -10.34 1.73 2.69
C THR A 177 -9.99 1.38 4.12
N ILE A 178 -9.17 2.20 4.78
CA ILE A 178 -8.68 1.95 6.14
C ILE A 178 -8.99 3.17 7.02
N GLY A 179 -9.68 2.95 8.13
CA GLY A 179 -9.97 3.96 9.15
C GLY A 179 -8.70 4.47 9.85
N HIS A 180 -8.85 5.36 10.82
CA HIS A 180 -7.72 5.93 11.57
C HIS A 180 -7.23 5.00 12.69
N SER A 181 -6.07 5.29 13.26
CA SER A 181 -5.46 4.54 14.37
C SER A 181 -5.21 3.06 14.01
N PHE A 182 -4.86 2.82 12.76
CA PHE A 182 -4.56 1.49 12.25
C PHE A 182 -3.14 1.10 12.62
N PHE A 183 -2.97 -0.07 13.22
CA PHE A 183 -1.67 -0.57 13.65
C PHE A 183 -1.35 -1.94 13.04
N MET A 184 -0.16 -2.08 12.49
CA MET A 184 0.41 -3.34 12.03
C MET A 184 1.65 -3.66 12.84
N ASP A 185 1.55 -4.72 13.67
CA ASP A 185 2.68 -5.21 14.45
C ASP A 185 3.49 -6.24 13.64
N HIS A 186 4.81 -6.07 13.60
CA HIS A 186 5.76 -6.77 12.74
C HIS A 186 5.47 -6.61 11.24
N GLY A 187 4.28 -6.96 10.80
CA GLY A 187 3.69 -6.67 9.51
C GLY A 187 4.06 -7.60 8.36
N THR A 188 5.22 -8.21 8.33
CA THR A 188 5.68 -9.05 7.21
C THR A 188 4.63 -10.09 6.81
N GLY A 189 4.28 -10.12 5.52
CA GLY A 189 3.32 -11.06 4.97
C GLY A 189 1.85 -10.68 5.18
N ILE A 190 1.53 -9.48 5.67
CA ILE A 190 0.16 -8.96 5.64
C ILE A 190 -0.25 -8.73 4.19
N VAL A 191 -1.47 -9.15 3.85
CA VAL A 191 -2.12 -8.89 2.56
C VAL A 191 -3.48 -8.27 2.78
N VAL A 192 -3.72 -7.07 2.24
CA VAL A 192 -5.01 -6.36 2.27
C VAL A 192 -5.51 -6.12 0.85
N GLY A 193 -6.55 -6.85 0.45
CA GLY A 193 -7.09 -6.81 -0.91
C GLY A 193 -7.87 -5.54 -1.23
N GLU A 194 -8.03 -5.26 -2.52
CA GLU A 194 -8.55 -4.00 -3.11
C GLU A 194 -9.85 -3.48 -2.50
N THR A 195 -10.82 -4.35 -2.26
CA THR A 195 -12.16 -3.95 -1.80
C THR A 195 -12.38 -4.19 -0.31
N THR A 196 -11.29 -4.34 0.46
CA THR A 196 -11.34 -4.46 1.91
C THR A 196 -11.78 -3.14 2.53
N LEU A 197 -12.65 -3.23 3.52
CA LEU A 197 -13.04 -2.10 4.37
C LEU A 197 -12.55 -2.39 5.79
N ILE A 198 -11.72 -1.52 6.34
CA ILE A 198 -11.20 -1.61 7.70
C ILE A 198 -11.64 -0.38 8.48
N GLY A 199 -12.27 -0.58 9.62
CA GLY A 199 -12.70 0.47 10.53
C GLY A 199 -11.53 1.12 11.29
N ASN A 200 -11.88 1.84 12.34
CA ASN A 200 -10.92 2.55 13.18
C ASN A 200 -10.32 1.62 14.25
N ASP A 201 -9.11 1.95 14.70
CA ASP A 201 -8.44 1.31 15.84
C ASP A 201 -8.17 -0.20 15.67
N VAL A 202 -8.10 -0.67 14.42
CA VAL A 202 -7.84 -2.07 14.08
C VAL A 202 -6.35 -2.39 14.21
N THR A 203 -6.05 -3.61 14.69
CA THR A 203 -4.68 -4.13 14.81
C THR A 203 -4.53 -5.41 14.00
N LEU A 204 -3.51 -5.47 13.13
CA LEU A 204 -3.12 -6.67 12.39
C LEU A 204 -1.70 -7.10 12.77
N TYR A 205 -1.52 -8.39 12.97
CA TYR A 205 -0.21 -9.00 13.15
C TYR A 205 0.32 -9.58 11.84
N GLN A 206 1.59 -9.95 11.81
CA GLN A 206 2.25 -10.51 10.63
C GLN A 206 1.48 -11.69 10.02
N GLY A 207 1.55 -11.80 8.68
CA GLY A 207 0.95 -12.90 7.93
C GLY A 207 -0.57 -12.89 7.84
N VAL A 208 -1.25 -11.86 8.34
CA VAL A 208 -2.72 -11.74 8.20
C VAL A 208 -3.08 -11.51 6.74
N THR A 209 -4.07 -12.26 6.25
CA THR A 209 -4.61 -12.10 4.90
C THR A 209 -6.08 -11.70 4.94
N LEU A 210 -6.40 -10.54 4.34
CA LEU A 210 -7.76 -10.07 4.07
C LEU A 210 -8.02 -10.21 2.57
N GLY A 211 -8.50 -11.39 2.14
CA GLY A 211 -8.49 -11.83 0.75
C GLY A 211 -9.87 -12.08 0.15
N ALA A 212 -9.90 -12.38 -1.14
CA ALA A 212 -11.09 -12.88 -1.82
C ALA A 212 -11.25 -14.39 -1.60
N PHE A 213 -12.50 -14.85 -1.43
CA PHE A 213 -12.78 -16.29 -1.29
C PHE A 213 -12.88 -16.96 -2.65
N SER A 214 -13.53 -16.28 -3.63
CA SER A 214 -13.71 -16.77 -5.00
C SER A 214 -13.76 -15.61 -5.97
N PHE A 215 -13.62 -15.91 -7.24
CA PHE A 215 -13.73 -14.95 -8.32
C PHE A 215 -14.88 -15.36 -9.27
N ASP A 216 -15.73 -14.39 -9.60
CA ASP A 216 -16.75 -14.58 -10.64
C ASP A 216 -16.08 -14.83 -11.98
N ARG A 217 -16.64 -15.77 -12.75
CA ARG A 217 -16.14 -16.11 -14.08
C ARG A 217 -17.22 -15.84 -15.12
N ASP A 218 -16.79 -15.42 -16.29
CA ASP A 218 -17.68 -15.28 -17.44
C ASP A 218 -18.01 -16.65 -18.08
N LYS A 219 -18.82 -16.62 -19.13
CA LYS A 219 -19.21 -17.83 -19.89
C LYS A 219 -18.04 -18.58 -20.55
N ASN A 220 -16.88 -17.96 -20.67
CA ASN A 220 -15.65 -18.53 -21.22
C ASN A 220 -14.73 -19.08 -20.13
N GLY A 221 -15.11 -18.93 -18.84
CA GLY A 221 -14.30 -19.31 -17.69
C GLY A 221 -13.26 -18.26 -17.29
N GLU A 222 -13.23 -17.09 -17.91
CA GLU A 222 -12.30 -16.00 -17.55
C GLU A 222 -12.79 -15.25 -16.32
N ILE A 223 -11.84 -14.80 -15.49
CA ILE A 223 -12.14 -14.02 -14.28
C ILE A 223 -12.73 -12.66 -14.70
N ILE A 224 -13.92 -12.33 -14.18
CA ILE A 224 -14.52 -11.02 -14.35
C ILE A 224 -13.76 -10.01 -13.53
N LYS A 225 -13.11 -9.05 -14.21
CA LYS A 225 -12.36 -7.98 -13.58
C LYS A 225 -13.27 -6.83 -13.17
N GLY A 226 -13.07 -6.31 -11.94
CA GLY A 226 -13.91 -5.26 -11.36
C GLY A 226 -15.22 -5.80 -10.77
N GLY A 227 -16.14 -4.93 -10.40
CA GLY A 227 -17.46 -5.29 -9.93
C GLY A 227 -17.63 -5.30 -8.42
N LYS A 228 -18.29 -6.33 -7.88
CA LYS A 228 -18.70 -6.42 -6.48
C LYS A 228 -17.52 -6.49 -5.50
N ARG A 229 -17.78 -6.05 -4.28
CA ARG A 229 -16.85 -6.27 -3.15
C ARG A 229 -16.55 -7.77 -3.03
N ARG A 230 -15.25 -8.11 -2.97
CA ARG A 230 -14.77 -9.50 -2.87
C ARG A 230 -13.89 -9.76 -1.66
N HIS A 231 -13.57 -8.70 -0.89
CA HIS A 231 -12.74 -8.76 0.31
C HIS A 231 -13.55 -8.40 1.55
N PRO A 232 -13.13 -8.84 2.75
CA PRO A 232 -13.91 -8.71 3.97
C PRO A 232 -14.06 -7.26 4.46
N VAL A 233 -15.00 -7.09 5.38
CA VAL A 233 -15.16 -5.89 6.22
C VAL A 233 -14.66 -6.23 7.62
N ILE A 234 -13.80 -5.39 8.15
CA ILE A 234 -13.32 -5.43 9.52
C ILE A 234 -13.85 -4.18 10.21
N GLU A 235 -14.71 -4.34 11.20
CA GLU A 235 -15.25 -3.21 11.95
C GLU A 235 -14.24 -2.64 12.96
N ASP A 236 -14.66 -1.62 13.72
CA ASP A 236 -13.79 -0.89 14.64
C ASP A 236 -13.27 -1.78 15.78
N ASN A 237 -12.08 -1.45 16.29
CA ASN A 237 -11.46 -2.05 17.47
C ASN A 237 -11.27 -3.58 17.37
N VAL A 238 -11.03 -4.10 16.16
CA VAL A 238 -10.74 -5.52 15.93
C VAL A 238 -9.25 -5.79 16.00
N THR A 239 -8.89 -6.88 16.67
CA THR A 239 -7.51 -7.40 16.70
C THR A 239 -7.43 -8.74 15.98
N ILE A 240 -6.53 -8.85 14.98
CA ILE A 240 -6.32 -10.05 14.19
C ILE A 240 -4.88 -10.52 14.36
N TYR A 241 -4.71 -11.67 15.05
CA TYR A 241 -3.40 -12.23 15.35
C TYR A 241 -2.77 -12.95 14.16
N ALA A 242 -1.48 -13.21 14.31
CA ALA A 242 -0.57 -13.68 13.29
C ALA A 242 -1.09 -14.85 12.43
N GLY A 243 -0.93 -14.76 11.12
CA GLY A 243 -1.25 -15.83 10.18
C GLY A 243 -2.74 -16.09 9.98
N ALA A 244 -3.63 -15.32 10.58
CA ALA A 244 -5.07 -15.48 10.34
C ALA A 244 -5.43 -15.10 8.91
N THR A 245 -6.35 -15.85 8.30
CA THR A 245 -6.85 -15.65 6.95
C THR A 245 -8.35 -15.42 6.97
N ILE A 246 -8.80 -14.26 6.48
CA ILE A 246 -10.20 -13.86 6.41
C ILE A 246 -10.56 -13.59 4.96
N LEU A 247 -11.53 -14.31 4.42
CA LEU A 247 -11.86 -14.30 3.01
C LEU A 247 -13.33 -13.99 2.75
N GLY A 248 -13.56 -13.28 1.62
CA GLY A 248 -14.88 -13.13 1.02
C GLY A 248 -15.53 -11.77 1.25
N GLY A 249 -16.18 -11.25 0.22
CA GLY A 249 -16.83 -9.94 0.22
C GLY A 249 -18.03 -9.81 1.15
N GLU A 250 -18.67 -10.91 1.50
CA GLU A 250 -19.80 -10.94 2.44
C GLU A 250 -19.36 -11.17 3.89
N THR A 251 -18.06 -11.43 4.13
CA THR A 251 -17.51 -11.68 5.46
C THR A 251 -17.34 -10.36 6.21
N VAL A 252 -17.98 -10.25 7.37
CA VAL A 252 -17.88 -9.11 8.28
C VAL A 252 -17.36 -9.58 9.62
N ILE A 253 -16.27 -9.00 10.10
CA ILE A 253 -15.76 -9.20 11.45
C ILE A 253 -16.30 -8.05 12.30
N GLY A 254 -17.25 -8.39 13.18
CA GLY A 254 -17.92 -7.40 14.04
C GLY A 254 -16.95 -6.70 15.01
N ARG A 255 -17.26 -5.46 15.36
CA ARG A 255 -16.42 -4.62 16.24
C ARG A 255 -16.03 -5.32 17.53
N ASP A 256 -14.95 -4.87 18.14
CA ASP A 256 -14.47 -5.38 19.44
C ASP A 256 -14.13 -6.88 19.44
N SER A 257 -13.95 -7.47 18.25
CA SER A 257 -13.63 -8.90 18.11
C SER A 257 -12.13 -9.17 18.12
N ILE A 258 -11.78 -10.38 18.57
CA ILE A 258 -10.40 -10.88 18.59
C ILE A 258 -10.34 -12.17 17.77
N ILE A 259 -9.50 -12.18 16.75
CA ILE A 259 -9.22 -13.33 15.90
C ILE A 259 -7.85 -13.90 16.27
N GLY A 260 -7.83 -15.11 16.76
CA GLY A 260 -6.59 -15.81 17.15
C GLY A 260 -5.71 -16.16 15.97
N GLY A 261 -4.45 -16.48 16.26
CA GLY A 261 -3.47 -16.82 15.23
C GLY A 261 -3.86 -18.05 14.41
N ASN A 262 -3.51 -18.03 13.11
CA ASN A 262 -3.78 -19.10 12.14
C ASN A 262 -5.26 -19.50 12.01
N VAL A 263 -6.18 -18.63 12.39
CA VAL A 263 -7.62 -18.84 12.19
C VAL A 263 -7.96 -18.62 10.71
N TRP A 264 -8.79 -19.54 10.16
CA TRP A 264 -9.33 -19.44 8.81
C TRP A 264 -10.83 -19.11 8.86
N LEU A 265 -11.21 -17.91 8.41
CA LEU A 265 -12.60 -17.45 8.42
C LEU A 265 -13.10 -17.11 7.01
N THR A 266 -14.29 -17.64 6.69
CA THR A 266 -15.01 -17.33 5.43
C THR A 266 -16.45 -16.91 5.68
N ARG A 267 -16.78 -16.61 6.95
CA ARG A 267 -18.14 -16.22 7.39
C ARG A 267 -18.04 -15.09 8.40
N SER A 268 -19.08 -14.27 8.43
CA SER A 268 -19.22 -13.19 9.39
C SER A 268 -19.31 -13.69 10.82
N ILE A 269 -18.80 -12.89 11.75
CA ILE A 269 -18.93 -13.07 13.19
C ILE A 269 -19.51 -11.81 13.83
N PRO A 270 -20.33 -11.96 14.90
CA PRO A 270 -20.91 -10.79 15.58
C PRO A 270 -19.85 -10.01 16.36
N ALA A 271 -20.21 -8.78 16.76
CA ALA A 271 -19.37 -7.94 17.60
C ALA A 271 -19.01 -8.62 18.93
N GLY A 272 -17.81 -8.32 19.46
CA GLY A 272 -17.32 -8.85 20.73
C GLY A 272 -16.93 -10.34 20.67
N SER A 273 -16.81 -10.93 19.49
CA SER A 273 -16.45 -12.34 19.32
C SER A 273 -14.98 -12.61 19.61
N LYS A 274 -14.69 -13.74 20.23
CA LYS A 274 -13.33 -14.28 20.34
C LYS A 274 -13.25 -15.63 19.63
N VAL A 275 -12.53 -15.64 18.50
CA VAL A 275 -12.35 -16.84 17.67
C VAL A 275 -10.93 -17.36 17.81
N VAL A 276 -10.78 -18.63 18.17
CA VAL A 276 -9.46 -19.27 18.33
C VAL A 276 -9.46 -20.66 17.68
N THR A 277 -8.30 -21.09 17.22
CA THR A 277 -8.09 -22.46 16.73
C THR A 277 -7.88 -23.38 17.94
N VAL A 278 -8.62 -24.47 18.04
CA VAL A 278 -8.40 -25.51 19.06
C VAL A 278 -7.57 -26.64 18.42
N ILE A 279 -6.34 -26.81 18.88
CA ILE A 279 -5.45 -27.88 18.42
C ILE A 279 -5.53 -29.00 19.48
N GLN A 280 -6.00 -30.21 19.11
CA GLN A 280 -5.87 -31.38 19.93
C GLN A 280 -4.53 -32.06 19.67
N ASN A 281 -3.57 -31.87 20.56
CA ASN A 281 -2.31 -32.60 20.51
C ASN A 281 -2.51 -34.03 20.98
N LYS A 282 -2.32 -35.04 20.12
CA LYS A 282 -2.11 -36.42 20.52
C LYS A 282 -0.63 -36.63 20.80
N MET A 283 -0.26 -36.92 22.03
CA MET A 283 1.05 -37.51 22.31
C MET A 283 1.04 -38.93 21.77
N LEU A 284 1.99 -39.27 20.89
CA LEU A 284 2.24 -40.60 20.37
C LEU A 284 3.18 -41.34 21.30
#